data_8df6fb770c1248763df893c41ac6d9af
#
_entry.id   8df6fb770c1248763df893c41ac6d9af
#
_cell.length_a   1.000
_cell.length_b   1.000
_cell.length_c   1.000
_cell.angle_alpha   90.00
_cell.angle_beta   90.00
_cell.angle_gamma   90.00
#
_symmetry.space_group_name_H-M   'P 1'
#
loop_
_entity.id
_entity.type
_entity.pdbx_description
1 polymer ?
#
loop_
_entity_poly.entity_id
_entity_poly.type
_entity_poly.pdbx_seq_one_letter_code
_entity_poly.pdbx_strand_id
1 'polypeptide(L)'
;MREHRYSFEMPHSARRIWALFQDYDRWTDYAPMVLRVDVLWPGDEQHNGRLRRVIFKLPFGRQGAALELVSDVEPERGYTYTMISSSPGNDQTGKVRLDPLGPNRTLFSFEERYNLTKVPFRWFEAPIYHFINRQNELSMRRASQYLTDHPEYRPELVDPQ
;
A
#
# COMPACT_ATOMS: atom_id res chain seq x y z
N MET A 1 18.74 8.25 -2.94
CA MET A 1 17.32 7.88 -3.13
C MET A 1 17.29 6.61 -3.98
N ARG A 2 16.58 5.60 -3.54
CA ARG A 2 16.41 4.34 -4.27
C ARG A 2 15.00 4.26 -4.83
N GLU A 3 14.87 3.60 -5.97
CA GLU A 3 13.59 3.35 -6.61
C GLU A 3 13.30 1.86 -6.65
N HIS A 4 12.05 1.51 -6.43
CA HIS A 4 11.50 0.18 -6.65
C HIS A 4 10.29 0.30 -7.55
N ARG A 5 10.26 -0.49 -8.62
CA ARG A 5 9.15 -0.52 -9.57
C ARG A 5 8.84 -1.95 -9.91
N TYR A 6 7.57 -2.28 -9.92
CA TYR A 6 7.10 -3.56 -10.44
C TYR A 6 5.67 -3.44 -10.96
N SER A 7 5.30 -4.36 -11.82
CA SER A 7 3.94 -4.49 -12.33
C SER A 7 3.60 -5.94 -12.59
N PHE A 8 2.33 -6.27 -12.47
CA PHE A 8 1.81 -7.57 -12.86
C PHE A 8 0.31 -7.50 -13.10
N GLU A 9 -0.22 -8.47 -13.88
CA GLU A 9 -1.65 -8.55 -14.12
C GLU A 9 -2.36 -9.20 -12.94
N MET A 10 -3.49 -8.61 -12.53
CA MET A 10 -4.45 -9.17 -11.59
C MET A 10 -5.70 -9.61 -12.36
N PRO A 11 -6.21 -10.84 -12.16
CA PRO A 11 -7.41 -11.35 -12.82
C PRO A 11 -8.70 -10.81 -12.18
N HIS A 12 -8.76 -9.50 -11.94
CA HIS A 12 -9.85 -8.79 -11.26
C HIS A 12 -10.07 -7.43 -11.90
N SER A 13 -11.31 -6.91 -11.79
CA SER A 13 -11.61 -5.55 -12.24
C SER A 13 -10.89 -4.51 -11.37
N ALA A 14 -10.53 -3.37 -11.99
CA ALA A 14 -9.89 -2.25 -11.27
C ALA A 14 -10.76 -1.78 -10.09
N ARG A 15 -12.07 -1.72 -10.26
CA ARG A 15 -13.03 -1.37 -9.21
C ARG A 15 -12.93 -2.29 -7.99
N ARG A 16 -12.82 -3.59 -8.22
CA ARG A 16 -12.73 -4.57 -7.13
C ARG A 16 -11.40 -4.50 -6.40
N ILE A 17 -10.29 -4.31 -7.13
CA ILE A 17 -8.97 -4.10 -6.54
C ILE A 17 -8.94 -2.80 -5.74
N TRP A 18 -9.50 -1.73 -6.32
CA TRP A 18 -9.59 -0.44 -5.66
C TRP A 18 -10.32 -0.52 -4.32
N ALA A 19 -11.50 -1.17 -4.30
CA ALA A 19 -12.27 -1.34 -3.08
C ALA A 19 -11.46 -2.06 -1.99
N LEU A 20 -10.74 -3.13 -2.33
CA LEU A 20 -9.87 -3.84 -1.37
C LEU A 20 -8.77 -2.92 -0.83
N PHE A 21 -8.18 -2.07 -1.66
CA PHE A 21 -7.12 -1.15 -1.24
C PHE A 21 -7.64 -0.02 -0.34
N GLN A 22 -8.91 0.33 -0.44
CA GLN A 22 -9.56 1.31 0.45
C GLN A 22 -10.10 0.69 1.74
N ASP A 23 -10.27 -0.62 1.78
CA ASP A 23 -10.71 -1.38 2.97
C ASP A 23 -9.49 -1.68 3.87
N TYR A 24 -9.13 -0.72 4.71
CA TYR A 24 -7.94 -0.80 5.55
C TYR A 24 -8.01 -1.89 6.61
N ASP A 25 -9.21 -2.31 7.02
CA ASP A 25 -9.38 -3.41 7.96
C ASP A 25 -8.92 -4.74 7.35
N ARG A 26 -8.99 -4.87 6.01
CA ARG A 26 -8.53 -6.05 5.28
C ARG A 26 -7.03 -6.05 4.98
N TRP A 27 -6.32 -4.97 5.20
CA TRP A 27 -4.89 -4.94 4.93
C TRP A 27 -4.11 -6.01 5.70
N THR A 28 -4.54 -6.35 6.90
CA THR A 28 -3.93 -7.40 7.71
C THR A 28 -4.07 -8.80 7.10
N ASP A 29 -5.08 -9.03 6.26
CA ASP A 29 -5.36 -10.33 5.65
C ASP A 29 -4.38 -10.65 4.52
N TYR A 30 -3.90 -9.64 3.79
CA TYR A 30 -3.00 -9.84 2.66
C TYR A 30 -1.62 -9.17 2.80
N ALA A 31 -1.45 -8.19 3.67
CA ALA A 31 -0.19 -7.52 3.91
C ALA A 31 0.43 -7.96 5.25
N PRO A 32 1.26 -9.01 5.27
CA PRO A 32 1.67 -9.69 6.51
C PRO A 32 2.52 -8.83 7.44
N MET A 33 3.08 -7.74 6.92
CA MET A 33 3.84 -6.78 7.73
C MET A 33 2.94 -5.75 8.40
N VAL A 34 1.73 -5.53 7.90
CA VAL A 34 0.79 -4.56 8.46
C VAL A 34 0.08 -5.17 9.67
N LEU A 35 0.01 -4.42 10.75
CA LEU A 35 -0.72 -4.77 11.98
C LEU A 35 -2.06 -4.05 12.07
N ARG A 36 -2.09 -2.80 11.62
CA ARG A 36 -3.27 -1.94 11.67
C ARG A 36 -3.06 -0.70 10.81
N VAL A 37 -4.14 -0.18 10.27
CA VAL A 37 -4.17 1.16 9.64
C VAL A 37 -5.24 1.99 10.34
N ASP A 38 -4.85 3.16 10.82
CA ASP A 38 -5.77 4.12 11.43
C ASP A 38 -5.92 5.31 10.48
N VAL A 39 -7.14 5.66 10.09
CA VAL A 39 -7.43 6.89 9.37
C VAL A 39 -7.54 8.02 10.38
N LEU A 40 -6.60 8.96 10.32
CA LEU A 40 -6.55 10.11 11.22
C LEU A 40 -7.33 11.32 10.66
N TRP A 41 -7.36 11.42 9.34
CA TRP A 41 -8.13 12.41 8.60
C TRP A 41 -8.60 11.77 7.28
N PRO A 42 -9.91 11.83 6.96
CA PRO A 42 -10.47 11.13 5.80
C PRO A 42 -10.07 11.75 4.46
N GLY A 43 -9.65 13.01 4.42
CA GLY A 43 -9.43 13.76 3.19
C GLY A 43 -10.72 14.38 2.64
N ASP A 44 -10.67 14.78 1.38
CA ASP A 44 -11.85 15.22 0.62
C ASP A 44 -12.75 14.03 0.19
N GLU A 45 -13.79 14.31 -0.59
CA GLU A 45 -14.73 13.31 -1.10
C GLU A 45 -14.08 12.21 -1.95
N GLN A 46 -12.92 12.51 -2.56
CA GLN A 46 -12.12 11.54 -3.32
C GLN A 46 -10.96 10.96 -2.52
N HIS A 47 -10.87 11.34 -1.23
CA HIS A 47 -9.82 10.93 -0.30
C HIS A 47 -8.44 11.59 -0.53
N ASN A 48 -8.33 12.65 -1.33
CA ASN A 48 -7.12 13.47 -1.37
C ASN A 48 -6.92 14.17 -0.03
N GLY A 49 -5.68 14.24 0.43
CA GLY A 49 -5.36 14.77 1.73
C GLY A 49 -5.67 13.81 2.88
N ARG A 50 -6.09 12.57 2.60
CA ARG A 50 -6.26 11.54 3.64
C ARG A 50 -4.97 11.34 4.38
N LEU A 51 -5.05 11.41 5.71
CA LEU A 51 -3.94 11.12 6.60
C LEU A 51 -4.19 9.79 7.28
N ARG A 52 -3.27 8.83 7.07
CA ARG A 52 -3.37 7.51 7.70
C ARG A 52 -2.09 7.16 8.43
N ARG A 53 -2.24 6.42 9.52
CA ARG A 53 -1.14 5.85 10.27
C ARG A 53 -1.12 4.36 10.06
N VAL A 54 -0.05 3.86 9.46
CA VAL A 54 0.18 2.43 9.25
C VAL A 54 1.09 1.92 10.37
N ILE A 55 0.62 0.94 11.14
CA ILE A 55 1.41 0.23 12.15
C ILE A 55 1.89 -1.08 11.53
N PHE A 56 3.18 -1.34 11.60
CA PHE A 56 3.78 -2.51 10.97
C PHE A 56 4.77 -3.24 11.87
N LYS A 57 5.02 -4.50 11.52
CA LYS A 57 5.99 -5.36 12.20
C LYS A 57 7.41 -4.96 11.85
N LEU A 58 8.26 -4.90 12.86
CA LEU A 58 9.70 -4.79 12.72
C LEU A 58 10.37 -6.07 13.24
N PRO A 59 11.65 -6.32 12.88
CA PRO A 59 12.41 -7.42 13.45
C PRO A 59 12.40 -7.41 14.97
N PHE A 60 12.56 -8.61 15.56
CA PHE A 60 12.63 -8.83 17.01
C PHE A 60 11.34 -8.45 17.76
N GLY A 61 10.17 -8.60 17.12
CA GLY A 61 8.88 -8.34 17.75
C GLY A 61 8.56 -6.86 18.00
N ARG A 62 9.35 -5.96 17.47
CA ARG A 62 9.09 -4.51 17.55
C ARG A 62 8.01 -4.09 16.58
N GLN A 63 7.43 -2.93 16.85
CA GLN A 63 6.48 -2.27 15.95
C GLN A 63 7.05 -0.95 15.45
N GLY A 64 6.78 -0.65 14.20
CA GLY A 64 7.02 0.64 13.58
C GLY A 64 5.70 1.33 13.26
N ALA A 65 5.76 2.61 13.01
CA ALA A 65 4.63 3.39 12.55
C ALA A 65 5.07 4.34 11.43
N ALA A 66 4.24 4.45 10.42
CA ALA A 66 4.38 5.44 9.36
C ALA A 66 3.13 6.31 9.32
N LEU A 67 3.34 7.61 9.19
CA LEU A 67 2.29 8.58 8.93
C LEU A 67 2.33 8.95 7.45
N GLU A 68 1.29 8.64 6.73
CA GLU A 68 1.21 8.77 5.28
C GLU A 68 0.12 9.76 4.88
N LEU A 69 0.48 10.68 4.01
CA LEU A 69 -0.44 11.59 3.33
C LEU A 69 -0.76 11.03 1.94
N VAL A 70 -2.03 10.78 1.66
CA VAL A 70 -2.51 10.29 0.36
C VAL A 70 -2.87 11.49 -0.51
N SER A 71 -2.43 11.48 -1.76
CA SER A 71 -2.69 12.51 -2.76
C SER A 71 -2.89 11.92 -4.16
N ASP A 72 -3.23 12.76 -5.11
CA ASP A 72 -3.42 12.40 -6.52
C ASP A 72 -4.36 11.19 -6.67
N VAL A 73 -5.43 11.18 -5.88
CA VAL A 73 -6.39 10.08 -5.89
C VAL A 73 -7.27 10.18 -7.14
N GLU A 74 -7.18 9.14 -7.95
CA GLU A 74 -8.06 8.89 -9.07
C GLU A 74 -8.82 7.58 -8.77
N PRO A 75 -10.09 7.63 -8.38
CA PRO A 75 -10.86 6.43 -8.02
C PRO A 75 -10.78 5.36 -9.11
N GLU A 76 -10.55 4.10 -8.69
CA GLU A 76 -10.35 2.94 -9.56
C GLU A 76 -9.13 3.03 -10.50
N ARG A 77 -8.30 4.06 -10.37
CA ARG A 77 -7.10 4.28 -11.20
C ARG A 77 -5.81 4.32 -10.40
N GLY A 78 -5.85 4.86 -9.18
CA GLY A 78 -4.67 4.89 -8.33
C GLY A 78 -4.58 6.09 -7.40
N TYR A 79 -3.45 6.17 -6.73
CA TYR A 79 -3.12 7.26 -5.82
C TYR A 79 -1.62 7.34 -5.58
N THR A 80 -1.18 8.45 -5.06
CA THR A 80 0.16 8.66 -4.49
C THR A 80 0.06 8.70 -2.98
N TYR A 81 1.08 8.24 -2.26
CA TYR A 81 1.23 8.51 -0.85
C TYR A 81 2.63 9.02 -0.54
N THR A 82 2.73 9.94 0.40
CA THR A 82 3.99 10.46 0.92
C THR A 82 4.07 10.20 2.40
N MET A 83 5.15 9.58 2.82
CA MET A 83 5.42 9.36 4.24
C MET A 83 5.96 10.64 4.85
N ILE A 84 5.18 11.28 5.71
CA ILE A 84 5.54 12.52 6.39
C ILE A 84 6.24 12.29 7.72
N SER A 85 6.08 11.12 8.30
CA SER A 85 6.81 10.69 9.50
C SER A 85 6.86 9.16 9.57
N SER A 86 7.97 8.62 9.99
CA SER A 86 8.08 7.19 10.25
C SER A 86 9.06 6.85 11.38
N SER A 87 8.89 5.71 11.98
CA SER A 87 9.85 5.09 12.89
C SER A 87 10.20 3.70 12.33
N PRO A 88 11.44 3.49 11.89
CA PRO A 88 12.70 4.15 12.27
C PRO A 88 13.09 5.40 11.47
N GLY A 89 12.27 5.88 10.53
CA GLY A 89 12.50 7.11 9.77
C GLY A 89 13.15 6.89 8.42
N ASN A 90 12.36 7.08 7.41
CA ASN A 90 12.74 7.14 6.00
C ASN A 90 11.83 8.15 5.28
N ASP A 91 12.37 8.81 4.28
CA ASP A 91 11.57 9.55 3.33
C ASP A 91 11.10 8.57 2.26
N GLN A 92 9.81 8.51 2.05
CA GLN A 92 9.20 7.55 1.13
C GLN A 92 8.03 8.19 0.41
N THR A 93 7.98 7.96 -0.88
CA THR A 93 6.82 8.29 -1.71
C THR A 93 6.51 7.07 -2.56
N GLY A 94 5.27 6.65 -2.56
CA GLY A 94 4.81 5.52 -3.37
C GLY A 94 3.65 5.92 -4.26
N LYS A 95 3.56 5.30 -5.44
CA LYS A 95 2.49 5.48 -6.40
C LYS A 95 1.92 4.14 -6.80
N VAL A 96 0.61 4.02 -6.67
CA VAL A 96 -0.19 2.88 -7.11
C VAL A 96 -0.93 3.26 -8.38
N ARG A 97 -0.93 2.38 -9.38
CA ARG A 97 -1.74 2.53 -10.59
C ARG A 97 -2.47 1.25 -10.93
N LEU A 98 -3.69 1.41 -11.41
CA LEU A 98 -4.58 0.36 -11.89
C LEU A 98 -4.99 0.71 -13.33
N ASP A 99 -4.43 -0.01 -14.30
CA ASP A 99 -4.77 0.17 -15.72
C ASP A 99 -5.65 -0.99 -16.17
N PRO A 100 -6.97 -0.79 -16.38
CA PRO A 100 -7.88 -1.86 -16.82
C PRO A 100 -7.46 -2.39 -18.19
N LEU A 101 -7.29 -3.71 -18.29
CA LEU A 101 -7.02 -4.44 -19.54
C LEU A 101 -8.27 -5.13 -20.08
N GLY A 102 -9.35 -5.13 -19.31
CA GLY A 102 -10.63 -5.74 -19.63
C GLY A 102 -11.55 -5.77 -18.41
N PRO A 103 -12.76 -6.34 -18.52
CA PRO A 103 -13.74 -6.32 -17.44
C PRO A 103 -13.23 -6.95 -16.12
N ASN A 104 -12.40 -7.98 -16.21
CA ASN A 104 -11.86 -8.72 -15.07
C ASN A 104 -10.34 -8.88 -15.18
N ARG A 105 -9.66 -7.92 -15.79
CA ARG A 105 -8.21 -7.89 -15.89
C ARG A 105 -7.70 -6.47 -15.69
N THR A 106 -6.71 -6.32 -14.84
CA THR A 106 -6.11 -5.03 -14.54
C THR A 106 -4.60 -5.19 -14.43
N LEU A 107 -3.84 -4.32 -15.09
CA LEU A 107 -2.42 -4.17 -14.84
C LEU A 107 -2.25 -3.32 -13.57
N PHE A 108 -1.76 -3.96 -12.52
CA PHE A 108 -1.29 -3.28 -11.33
C PHE A 108 0.14 -2.81 -11.52
N SER A 109 0.41 -1.56 -11.21
CA SER A 109 1.76 -0.99 -11.23
C SER A 109 2.04 -0.25 -9.93
N PHE A 110 3.23 -0.45 -9.41
CA PHE A 110 3.71 0.19 -8.20
C PHE A 110 5.08 0.81 -8.42
N GLU A 111 5.22 2.05 -8.02
CA GLU A 111 6.48 2.76 -8.00
C GLU A 111 6.71 3.35 -6.61
N GLU A 112 7.88 3.12 -6.05
CA GLU A 112 8.23 3.63 -4.74
C GLU A 112 9.62 4.23 -4.77
N ARG A 113 9.76 5.38 -4.13
CA ARG A 113 11.04 6.07 -3.92
C ARG A 113 11.24 6.28 -2.45
N TYR A 114 12.41 5.93 -1.95
CA TYR A 114 12.71 6.06 -0.54
C TYR A 114 14.18 6.27 -0.24
N ASN A 115 14.45 6.78 0.97
CA ASN A 115 15.78 7.07 1.46
C ASN A 115 15.81 6.80 2.98
N LEU A 116 16.74 5.98 3.43
CA LEU A 116 16.95 5.79 4.87
C LEU A 116 17.77 6.95 5.42
N THR A 117 17.10 7.78 6.22
CA THR A 117 17.69 9.02 6.74
C THR A 117 18.47 8.85 8.05
N LYS A 118 18.14 7.81 8.84
CA LYS A 118 18.73 7.61 10.17
C LYS A 118 19.89 6.62 10.18
N VAL A 119 21.02 7.05 10.73
CA VAL A 119 22.15 6.19 11.14
C VAL A 119 21.73 5.40 12.40
N PRO A 120 22.02 4.09 12.54
CA PRO A 120 22.89 3.24 11.70
C PRO A 120 22.19 2.56 10.52
N PHE A 121 20.89 2.75 10.32
CA PHE A 121 20.10 2.06 9.26
C PHE A 121 20.63 2.31 7.86
N ARG A 122 21.26 3.46 7.63
CA ARG A 122 21.90 3.80 6.35
C ARG A 122 22.99 2.81 5.92
N TRP A 123 23.68 2.19 6.86
CA TRP A 123 24.73 1.19 6.54
C TRP A 123 24.16 -0.15 6.10
N PHE A 124 22.92 -0.45 6.53
CA PHE A 124 22.18 -1.66 6.17
C PHE A 124 21.09 -1.39 5.13
N GLU A 125 21.22 -0.30 4.42
CA GLU A 125 20.20 0.15 3.46
C GLU A 125 19.85 -0.92 2.43
N ALA A 126 20.84 -1.54 1.79
CA ALA A 126 20.59 -2.52 0.72
C ALA A 126 19.78 -3.75 1.17
N PRO A 127 20.14 -4.47 2.25
CA PRO A 127 19.34 -5.59 2.73
C PRO A 127 17.94 -5.19 3.24
N ILE A 128 17.82 -4.01 3.87
CA ILE A 128 16.52 -3.49 4.32
C ILE A 128 15.61 -3.23 3.11
N TYR A 129 16.13 -2.59 2.07
CA TYR A 129 15.39 -2.35 0.83
C TYR A 129 14.95 -3.63 0.15
N HIS A 130 15.85 -4.58 -0.01
CA HIS A 130 15.49 -5.85 -0.60
C HIS A 130 14.36 -6.54 0.17
N PHE A 131 14.41 -6.48 1.49
CA PHE A 131 13.37 -7.03 2.34
C PHE A 131 12.04 -6.28 2.15
N ILE A 132 12.03 -4.94 2.22
CA ILE A 132 10.81 -4.11 2.06
C ILE A 132 10.18 -4.36 0.68
N ASN A 133 10.98 -4.31 -0.38
CA ASN A 133 10.52 -4.53 -1.74
C ASN A 133 9.85 -5.90 -1.90
N ARG A 134 10.49 -6.93 -1.38
CA ARG A 134 9.93 -8.29 -1.43
C ARG A 134 8.61 -8.39 -0.64
N GLN A 135 8.50 -7.72 0.51
CA GLN A 135 7.26 -7.73 1.28
C GLN A 135 6.14 -6.96 0.56
N ASN A 136 6.45 -5.85 -0.08
CA ASN A 136 5.49 -5.08 -0.88
C ASN A 136 4.95 -5.92 -2.05
N GLU A 137 5.82 -6.52 -2.84
CA GLU A 137 5.39 -7.41 -3.94
C GLU A 137 4.56 -8.59 -3.44
N LEU A 138 4.98 -9.23 -2.36
CA LEU A 138 4.26 -10.35 -1.77
C LEU A 138 2.87 -9.92 -1.30
N SER A 139 2.74 -8.74 -0.67
CA SER A 139 1.46 -8.21 -0.22
C SER A 139 0.50 -8.01 -1.38
N MET A 140 0.97 -7.44 -2.48
CA MET A 140 0.12 -7.20 -3.65
C MET A 140 -0.30 -8.49 -4.36
N ARG A 141 0.59 -9.48 -4.45
CA ARG A 141 0.23 -10.81 -4.95
C ARG A 141 -0.79 -11.52 -4.05
N ARG A 142 -0.65 -11.37 -2.73
CA ARG A 142 -1.62 -11.87 -1.77
C ARG A 142 -2.95 -11.13 -1.84
N ALA A 143 -2.96 -9.82 -2.13
CA ALA A 143 -4.20 -9.09 -2.39
C ALA A 143 -4.95 -9.65 -3.60
N SER A 144 -4.23 -9.95 -4.68
CA SER A 144 -4.83 -10.63 -5.85
C SER A 144 -5.38 -12.01 -5.50
N GLN A 145 -4.63 -12.80 -4.72
CA GLN A 145 -5.08 -14.13 -4.26
C GLN A 145 -6.29 -14.02 -3.33
N TYR A 146 -6.27 -13.07 -2.40
CA TYR A 146 -7.39 -12.80 -1.49
C TYR A 146 -8.69 -12.56 -2.27
N LEU A 147 -8.65 -11.73 -3.32
CA LEU A 147 -9.80 -11.50 -4.18
C LEU A 147 -10.24 -12.76 -4.95
N THR A 148 -9.32 -13.65 -5.29
CA THR A 148 -9.67 -14.94 -5.92
C THR A 148 -10.37 -15.87 -4.94
N ASP A 149 -9.89 -15.93 -3.72
CA ASP A 149 -10.41 -16.81 -2.67
C ASP A 149 -11.73 -16.31 -2.06
N HIS A 150 -12.02 -15.00 -2.23
CA HIS A 150 -13.24 -14.34 -1.72
C HIS A 150 -14.08 -13.74 -2.86
N PRO A 151 -14.71 -14.58 -3.71
CA PRO A 151 -15.52 -14.09 -4.82
C PRO A 151 -16.73 -13.26 -4.37
N GLU A 152 -17.19 -13.46 -3.14
CA GLU A 152 -18.26 -12.70 -2.49
C GLU A 152 -17.87 -11.26 -2.13
N TYR A 153 -16.56 -10.95 -2.04
CA TYR A 153 -16.09 -9.60 -1.73
C TYR A 153 -16.51 -8.63 -2.84
N ARG A 154 -17.41 -7.71 -2.52
CA ARG A 154 -18.00 -6.76 -3.47
C ARG A 154 -17.76 -5.32 -3.04
N PRO A 155 -17.40 -4.43 -3.98
CA PRO A 155 -17.18 -3.01 -3.71
C PRO A 155 -18.38 -2.30 -3.05
N GLU A 156 -19.59 -2.73 -3.37
CA GLU A 156 -20.83 -2.13 -2.88
C GLU A 156 -21.07 -2.36 -1.38
N LEU A 157 -20.35 -3.30 -0.79
CA LEU A 157 -20.44 -3.66 0.64
C LEU A 157 -19.35 -2.99 1.48
N VAL A 158 -18.43 -2.27 0.86
CA VAL A 158 -17.43 -1.50 1.58
C VAL A 158 -18.01 -0.13 1.88
N ASP A 159 -18.37 0.09 3.13
CA ASP A 159 -18.84 1.40 3.60
C ASP A 159 -17.69 2.42 3.43
N PRO A 160 -17.90 3.55 2.78
CA PRO A 160 -16.87 4.58 2.69
C PRO A 160 -16.66 5.21 4.08
N GLN A 161 -15.63 4.73 4.79
CA GLN A 161 -15.21 5.27 6.08
C GLN A 161 -14.37 6.53 5.89
#